data_d51d1a070d2aeae9cfea1961505fe26a
#
_entry.id   d51d1a070d2aeae9cfea1961505fe26a
#
_cell.length_a   1.000
_cell.length_b   1.000
_cell.length_c   1.000
_cell.angle_alpha   90.00
_cell.angle_beta   90.00
_cell.angle_gamma   90.00
#
_symmetry.space_group_name_H-M   'P 1'
#
loop_
_entity.id
_entity.type
_entity.pdbx_description
1 polymer ?
#
loop_
_entity_poly.entity_id
_entity_poly.type
_entity_poly.pdbx_seq_one_letter_code
_entity_poly.pdbx_strand_id
1 'polypeptide(L)'
;MLSTVSVQVPSYGYIYTFSGVISVQHEFSLKIQTEAESSSGSDYVNGARNKPDKIILSVIETDVGHMEGWSDRMLQAMEALKRTRTLCNVVTPAKTYSAMLLSEFIATLDESSQSGWKGTLTFLQYVPPAESEKTEDNASTPVHTGSTGTVRTVSGTSLKNLLARAGIG
;
A
#
# COMPACT_ATOMS: atom_id res chain seq x y z
N MET A 1 -10.14 20.44 18.91
CA MET A 1 -9.68 19.05 18.82
C MET A 1 -10.27 18.42 17.58
N LEU A 2 -9.44 17.89 16.73
CA LEU A 2 -9.92 17.11 15.61
C LEU A 2 -10.54 15.81 16.14
N SER A 3 -11.65 15.40 15.55
CA SER A 3 -12.34 14.15 15.87
C SER A 3 -11.39 12.98 15.81
N THR A 4 -11.66 11.96 16.57
CA THR A 4 -10.83 10.78 16.81
C THR A 4 -10.22 10.19 15.53
N VAL A 5 -8.90 10.23 15.44
CA VAL A 5 -8.13 9.48 14.45
C VAL A 5 -7.68 8.20 15.09
N SER A 6 -7.81 7.09 14.39
CA SER A 6 -7.34 5.79 14.87
C SER A 6 -6.50 5.05 13.82
N VAL A 7 -5.53 4.30 14.31
CA VAL A 7 -4.72 3.38 13.52
C VAL A 7 -5.14 1.96 13.89
N GLN A 8 -5.72 1.26 12.95
CA GLN A 8 -6.21 -0.12 13.14
C GLN A 8 -5.22 -1.08 12.51
N VAL A 9 -4.85 -2.11 13.24
CA VAL A 9 -3.96 -3.18 12.78
C VAL A 9 -4.76 -4.47 12.68
N PRO A 10 -5.33 -4.77 11.51
CA PRO A 10 -6.25 -5.92 11.35
C PRO A 10 -5.61 -7.27 11.68
N SER A 11 -4.32 -7.43 11.36
CA SER A 11 -3.58 -8.68 11.61
C SER A 11 -3.48 -9.06 13.09
N TYR A 12 -3.55 -8.07 13.99
CA TYR A 12 -3.48 -8.28 15.45
C TYR A 12 -4.76 -7.90 16.17
N GLY A 13 -5.74 -7.31 15.47
CA GLY A 13 -6.97 -6.81 16.07
C GLY A 13 -6.78 -5.59 16.98
N TYR A 14 -5.66 -4.88 16.86
CA TYR A 14 -5.37 -3.70 17.66
C TYR A 14 -5.89 -2.43 17.04
N ILE A 15 -6.36 -1.53 17.88
CA ILE A 15 -6.80 -0.18 17.52
C ILE A 15 -6.04 0.79 18.42
N TYR A 16 -5.25 1.65 17.81
CA TYR A 16 -4.52 2.71 18.50
C TYR A 16 -5.25 4.03 18.31
N THR A 17 -5.57 4.68 19.40
CA THR A 17 -6.12 6.05 19.45
C THR A 17 -5.15 6.91 20.22
N PHE A 18 -4.90 8.12 19.73
CA PHE A 18 -3.96 9.06 20.36
C PHE A 18 -4.67 9.95 21.35
N SER A 19 -3.97 10.37 22.42
CA SER A 19 -4.48 11.29 23.42
C SER A 19 -4.90 12.63 22.81
N GLY A 20 -4.19 13.07 21.78
CA GLY A 20 -4.54 14.25 21.01
C GLY A 20 -4.03 14.20 19.59
N VAL A 21 -4.84 14.69 18.66
CA VAL A 21 -4.43 14.88 17.25
C VAL A 21 -4.38 16.36 16.96
N ILE A 22 -3.20 16.85 16.62
CA ILE A 22 -2.95 18.27 16.31
C ILE A 22 -3.39 18.56 14.89
N SER A 23 -2.93 17.74 13.95
CA SER A 23 -3.25 17.91 12.53
C SER A 23 -3.26 16.59 11.78
N VAL A 24 -4.05 16.55 10.72
CA VAL A 24 -4.10 15.48 9.74
C VAL A 24 -3.88 16.11 8.37
N GLN A 25 -2.81 15.72 7.70
CA GLN A 25 -2.52 16.19 6.36
C GLN A 25 -2.71 15.03 5.38
N HIS A 26 -3.55 15.25 4.39
CA HIS A 26 -3.80 14.32 3.29
C HIS A 26 -3.01 14.79 2.06
N GLU A 27 -2.18 13.93 1.51
CA GLU A 27 -1.39 14.24 0.31
C GLU A 27 -1.76 13.29 -0.81
N PHE A 28 -2.34 13.85 -1.86
CA PHE A 28 -2.69 13.16 -3.10
C PHE A 28 -1.82 13.70 -4.21
N SER A 29 -1.08 12.86 -4.89
CA SER A 29 -0.20 13.28 -5.96
C SER A 29 -0.32 12.41 -7.19
N LEU A 30 -0.15 13.06 -8.34
CA LEU A 30 -0.16 12.43 -9.65
C LEU A 30 1.26 12.47 -10.23
N LYS A 31 1.72 11.35 -10.74
CA LYS A 31 2.94 11.30 -11.54
C LYS A 31 2.56 11.45 -13.00
N ILE A 32 2.96 12.56 -13.59
CA ILE A 32 2.78 12.83 -15.03
C ILE A 32 4.07 12.44 -15.75
N GLN A 33 3.94 11.64 -16.79
CA GLN A 33 5.05 11.33 -17.71
C GLN A 33 4.90 12.20 -18.93
N THR A 34 5.88 13.06 -19.16
CA THR A 34 6.00 13.88 -20.35
C THR A 34 7.11 13.29 -21.22
N GLU A 35 6.83 13.04 -22.48
CA GLU A 35 7.84 12.71 -23.47
C GLU A 35 8.06 13.93 -24.35
N ALA A 36 9.32 14.35 -24.48
CA ALA A 36 9.71 15.41 -25.42
C ALA A 36 9.79 14.80 -26.82
N GLU A 37 8.95 15.27 -27.72
CA GLU A 37 9.06 14.91 -29.12
C GLU A 37 10.19 15.72 -29.78
N SER A 38 11.25 15.03 -30.15
CA SER A 38 12.48 15.67 -30.66
C SER A 38 12.32 16.44 -31.96
N SER A 39 11.17 16.35 -32.64
CA SER A 39 10.92 16.95 -33.96
C SER A 39 10.03 18.17 -33.96
N SER A 40 9.18 18.38 -32.95
CA SER A 40 8.21 19.49 -32.93
C SER A 40 8.36 20.47 -31.77
N GLY A 41 9.19 20.15 -30.77
CA GLY A 41 9.42 21.04 -29.62
C GLY A 41 8.20 21.18 -28.69
N SER A 42 7.17 20.37 -28.87
CA SER A 42 6.01 20.33 -27.97
C SER A 42 6.06 19.11 -27.06
N ASP A 43 6.03 19.38 -25.79
CA ASP A 43 5.89 18.34 -24.76
C ASP A 43 4.42 17.89 -24.69
N TYR A 44 4.17 16.61 -24.78
CA TYR A 44 2.83 16.07 -24.53
C TYR A 44 2.82 15.07 -23.38
N VAL A 45 1.70 15.00 -22.70
CA VAL A 45 1.50 14.11 -21.56
C VAL A 45 1.16 12.71 -22.09
N ASN A 46 2.11 11.79 -21.99
CA ASN A 46 1.96 10.42 -22.49
C ASN A 46 1.34 9.47 -21.46
N GLY A 47 1.19 9.88 -20.24
CA GLY A 47 0.54 9.09 -19.20
C GLY A 47 0.50 9.78 -17.85
N ALA A 48 -0.51 9.45 -17.10
CA ALA A 48 -0.66 9.89 -15.73
C ALA A 48 -0.89 8.68 -14.83
N ARG A 49 -0.12 8.57 -13.75
CA ARG A 49 -0.28 7.51 -12.74
C ARG A 49 -0.48 8.13 -11.37
N ASN A 50 -1.46 7.64 -10.64
CA ASN A 50 -1.64 8.03 -9.24
C ASN A 50 -0.44 7.54 -8.43
N LYS A 51 0.13 8.44 -7.64
CA LYS A 51 1.07 8.03 -6.60
C LYS A 51 0.30 7.44 -5.42
N PRO A 52 0.94 6.59 -4.60
CA PRO A 52 0.33 6.12 -3.37
C PRO A 52 -0.13 7.28 -2.49
N ASP A 53 -1.32 7.16 -1.92
CA ASP A 53 -1.85 8.13 -0.98
C ASP A 53 -0.91 8.22 0.23
N LYS A 54 -0.68 9.45 0.71
CA LYS A 54 0.16 9.72 1.88
C LYS A 54 -0.65 10.49 2.91
N ILE A 55 -0.50 10.09 4.18
CA ILE A 55 -1.11 10.77 5.31
C ILE A 55 -0.03 11.10 6.30
N ILE A 56 -0.06 12.33 6.80
CA ILE A 56 0.81 12.79 7.87
C ILE A 56 -0.07 13.16 9.07
N LEU A 57 0.16 12.49 10.18
CA LEU A 57 -0.52 12.75 11.45
C LEU A 57 0.46 13.44 12.41
N SER A 58 0.09 14.60 12.92
CA SER A 58 0.78 15.21 14.06
C SER A 58 -0.04 14.95 15.31
N VAL A 59 0.54 14.25 16.26
CA VAL A 59 -0.15 13.75 17.46
C VAL A 59 0.56 14.14 18.74
N ILE A 60 -0.18 14.14 19.82
CA ILE A 60 0.34 14.22 21.18
C ILE A 60 -0.13 12.97 21.90
N GLU A 61 0.79 12.35 22.62
CA GLU A 61 0.51 11.24 23.51
C GLU A 61 0.96 11.58 24.93
N THR A 62 0.15 11.23 25.90
CA THR A 62 0.41 11.55 27.31
C THR A 62 -0.16 10.48 28.22
N ASP A 63 0.42 10.32 29.39
CA ASP A 63 -0.09 9.45 30.45
C ASP A 63 -1.32 10.04 31.16
N VAL A 64 -1.64 11.31 30.92
CA VAL A 64 -2.79 11.98 31.56
C VAL A 64 -4.11 11.32 31.12
N GLY A 65 -4.83 10.75 32.07
CA GLY A 65 -6.07 10.01 31.82
C GLY A 65 -5.86 8.52 31.46
N HIS A 66 -4.62 8.09 31.44
CA HIS A 66 -4.21 6.69 31.22
C HIS A 66 -3.40 6.18 32.41
N MET A 67 -3.00 4.93 32.36
CA MET A 67 -2.08 4.36 33.36
C MET A 67 -0.66 4.89 33.12
N GLU A 68 0.14 4.93 34.17
CA GLU A 68 1.55 5.31 34.11
C GLU A 68 2.31 4.46 33.07
N GLY A 69 3.15 5.13 32.25
CA GLY A 69 3.90 4.49 31.18
C GLY A 69 3.07 4.17 29.92
N TRP A 70 1.88 4.72 29.80
CA TRP A 70 1.05 4.57 28.61
C TRP A 70 1.71 5.18 27.36
N SER A 71 2.23 6.38 27.48
CA SER A 71 2.91 7.08 26.40
C SER A 71 4.14 6.32 25.89
N ASP A 72 4.91 5.70 26.79
CA ASP A 72 6.06 4.87 26.41
C ASP A 72 5.63 3.60 25.66
N ARG A 73 4.55 2.96 26.11
CA ARG A 73 4.00 1.79 25.40
C ARG A 73 3.50 2.14 24.02
N MET A 74 2.88 3.30 23.86
CA MET A 74 2.41 3.79 22.58
C MET A 74 3.59 4.10 21.66
N LEU A 75 4.66 4.70 22.16
CA LEU A 75 5.89 4.94 21.42
C LEU A 75 6.50 3.63 20.90
N GLN A 76 6.64 2.64 21.79
CA GLN A 76 7.14 1.30 21.43
C GLN A 76 6.24 0.59 20.42
N ALA A 77 4.92 0.76 20.53
CA ALA A 77 3.96 0.18 19.59
C ALA A 77 4.12 0.79 18.19
N MET A 78 4.28 2.10 18.08
CA MET A 78 4.50 2.78 16.80
C MET A 78 5.86 2.41 16.19
N GLU A 79 6.90 2.31 17.01
CA GLU A 79 8.21 1.82 16.57
C GLU A 79 8.13 0.37 16.05
N ALA A 80 7.46 -0.51 16.77
CA ALA A 80 7.25 -1.89 16.35
C ALA A 80 6.46 -1.97 15.05
N LEU A 81 5.39 -1.19 14.89
CA LEU A 81 4.58 -1.13 13.69
C LEU A 81 5.42 -0.75 12.46
N LYS A 82 6.30 0.25 12.60
CA LYS A 82 7.23 0.65 11.57
C LYS A 82 8.25 -0.44 11.24
N ARG A 83 8.86 -1.03 12.28
CA ARG A 83 9.90 -2.06 12.12
C ARG A 83 9.38 -3.33 11.47
N THR A 84 8.20 -3.76 11.83
CA THR A 84 7.57 -4.99 11.30
C THR A 84 6.93 -4.78 9.93
N ARG A 85 6.83 -3.53 9.45
CA ARG A 85 6.16 -3.17 8.20
C ARG A 85 4.73 -3.72 8.11
N THR A 86 4.04 -3.71 9.24
CA THR A 86 2.68 -4.24 9.33
C THR A 86 1.71 -3.29 8.66
N LEU A 87 0.84 -3.84 7.81
CA LEU A 87 -0.23 -3.06 7.17
C LEU A 87 -1.27 -2.66 8.20
N CYS A 88 -1.67 -1.41 8.15
CA CYS A 88 -2.70 -0.86 9.01
C CYS A 88 -3.73 -0.06 8.20
N ASN A 89 -4.86 0.21 8.83
CA ASN A 89 -5.86 1.14 8.30
C ASN A 89 -5.82 2.41 9.13
N VAL A 90 -5.76 3.54 8.47
CA VAL A 90 -5.82 4.86 9.13
C VAL A 90 -7.22 5.41 8.95
N VAL A 91 -7.93 5.54 10.06
CA VAL A 91 -9.30 6.08 10.08
C VAL A 91 -9.25 7.53 10.52
N THR A 92 -9.67 8.40 9.65
CA THR A 92 -9.80 9.84 9.91
C THR A 92 -11.27 10.24 9.79
N PRO A 93 -11.67 11.39 10.32
CA PRO A 93 -13.05 11.89 10.17
C PRO A 93 -13.47 12.08 8.70
N ALA A 94 -12.50 12.35 7.83
CA ALA A 94 -12.76 12.60 6.43
C ALA A 94 -12.83 11.31 5.59
N LYS A 95 -11.95 10.34 5.88
CA LYS A 95 -11.81 9.14 5.05
C LYS A 95 -11.08 8.04 5.82
N THR A 96 -11.39 6.80 5.50
CA THR A 96 -10.62 5.62 5.92
C THR A 96 -9.65 5.22 4.81
N TYR A 97 -8.40 5.04 5.18
CA TYR A 97 -7.33 4.59 4.31
C TYR A 97 -6.93 3.17 4.67
N SER A 98 -7.01 2.27 3.72
CA SER A 98 -6.66 0.86 3.91
C SER A 98 -5.27 0.56 3.38
N ALA A 99 -4.66 -0.50 3.91
CA ALA A 99 -3.35 -0.99 3.50
C ALA A 99 -2.26 0.08 3.57
N MET A 100 -2.19 0.80 4.69
CA MET A 100 -1.19 1.82 4.93
C MET A 100 0.03 1.23 5.65
N LEU A 101 1.21 1.69 5.29
CA LEU A 101 2.46 1.40 5.97
C LEU A 101 2.96 2.65 6.69
N LEU A 102 3.35 2.51 7.94
CA LEU A 102 4.05 3.56 8.67
C LEU A 102 5.48 3.68 8.11
N SER A 103 5.69 4.67 7.25
CA SER A 103 6.98 4.90 6.59
C SER A 103 7.96 5.68 7.45
N GLU A 104 7.46 6.65 8.21
CA GLU A 104 8.27 7.50 9.07
C GLU A 104 7.54 7.76 10.38
N PHE A 105 8.29 7.73 11.46
CA PHE A 105 7.83 8.07 12.79
C PHE A 105 8.91 8.90 13.48
N ILE A 106 8.55 10.12 13.86
CA ILE A 106 9.38 11.05 14.60
C ILE A 106 8.66 11.36 15.90
N ALA A 107 9.29 11.07 17.03
CA ALA A 107 8.77 11.42 18.34
C ALA A 107 9.76 12.39 19.02
N THR A 108 9.23 13.47 19.56
CA THR A 108 9.98 14.45 20.33
C THR A 108 9.50 14.41 21.77
N LEU A 109 10.43 14.12 22.68
CA LEU A 109 10.23 14.25 24.11
C LEU A 109 10.74 15.61 24.52
N ASP A 110 9.89 16.40 25.16
CA ASP A 110 10.20 17.76 25.60
C ASP A 110 10.14 17.81 27.14
N GLU A 111 11.06 18.57 27.76
CA GLU A 111 11.06 18.77 29.22
C GLU A 111 9.75 19.32 29.76
N SER A 112 8.99 20.00 28.92
CA SER A 112 7.66 20.50 29.26
C SER A 112 6.57 19.44 29.27
N SER A 113 6.84 18.27 28.66
CA SER A 113 5.92 17.11 28.64
C SER A 113 6.42 16.04 29.59
N GLN A 114 6.25 16.26 30.91
CA GLN A 114 6.75 15.38 31.98
C GLN A 114 6.26 13.92 31.91
N SER A 115 5.32 13.60 31.06
CA SER A 115 4.79 12.25 30.86
C SER A 115 4.12 12.11 29.48
N GLY A 116 4.91 12.32 28.42
CA GLY A 116 4.37 12.19 27.08
C GLY A 116 5.35 12.60 25.98
N TRP A 117 4.89 12.50 24.75
CA TRP A 117 5.64 12.91 23.57
C TRP A 117 4.73 13.56 22.51
N LYS A 118 5.34 14.35 21.68
CA LYS A 118 4.72 14.87 20.45
C LYS A 118 5.34 14.16 19.27
N GLY A 119 4.55 13.73 18.31
CA GLY A 119 5.08 12.98 17.20
C GLY A 119 4.42 13.27 15.88
N THR A 120 5.17 12.96 14.84
CA THR A 120 4.71 12.96 13.46
C THR A 120 4.81 11.56 12.91
N LEU A 121 3.68 11.05 12.43
CA LEU A 121 3.59 9.74 11.78
C LEU A 121 3.26 9.95 10.31
N THR A 122 4.07 9.39 9.44
CA THR A 122 3.84 9.42 8.00
C THR A 122 3.46 8.05 7.51
N PHE A 123 2.27 7.92 6.94
CA PHE A 123 1.77 6.70 6.35
C PHE A 123 1.74 6.80 4.84
N LEU A 124 2.16 5.74 4.17
CA LEU A 124 2.08 5.58 2.73
C LEU A 124 1.20 4.38 2.39
N GLN A 125 0.35 4.53 1.40
CA GLN A 125 -0.46 3.44 0.90
C GLN A 125 0.44 2.38 0.26
N TYR A 126 0.28 1.13 0.68
CA TYR A 126 0.93 0.00 0.05
C TYR A 126 0.19 -0.36 -1.22
N VAL A 127 0.89 -0.26 -2.32
CA VAL A 127 0.42 -0.75 -3.62
C VAL A 127 1.23 -2.01 -3.93
N PRO A 128 0.61 -3.19 -3.94
CA PRO A 128 1.34 -4.40 -4.31
C PRO A 128 1.89 -4.22 -5.73
N PRO A 129 3.10 -4.72 -6.02
CA PRO A 129 3.60 -4.75 -7.39
C PRO A 129 2.56 -5.49 -8.23
N ALA A 130 2.19 -4.91 -9.38
CA ALA A 130 1.38 -5.62 -10.35
C ALA A 130 2.11 -6.94 -10.62
N GLU A 131 1.44 -8.06 -10.38
CA GLU A 131 1.91 -9.34 -10.89
C GLU A 131 2.07 -9.08 -12.38
N SER A 132 3.32 -9.06 -12.86
CA SER A 132 3.57 -9.18 -14.28
C SER A 132 2.93 -10.52 -14.61
N GLU A 133 1.77 -10.48 -15.29
CA GLU A 133 1.29 -11.65 -15.99
C GLU A 133 2.52 -12.14 -16.74
N LYS A 134 3.09 -13.26 -16.29
CA LYS A 134 3.95 -14.04 -17.14
C LYS A 134 3.07 -14.34 -18.33
N THR A 135 3.16 -13.51 -19.34
CA THR A 135 2.87 -13.93 -20.67
C THR A 135 3.84 -15.08 -20.83
N GLU A 136 3.38 -16.31 -20.58
CA GLU A 136 4.02 -17.45 -21.13
C GLU A 136 3.98 -17.17 -22.62
N ASP A 137 5.07 -16.60 -23.12
CA ASP A 137 5.41 -16.70 -24.50
C ASP A 137 5.47 -18.21 -24.77
N ASN A 138 4.30 -18.78 -25.08
CA ASN A 138 4.22 -19.93 -25.91
C ASN A 138 4.79 -19.49 -27.25
N ALA A 139 6.10 -19.29 -27.27
CA ALA A 139 6.86 -19.39 -28.48
C ALA A 139 6.65 -20.82 -28.98
N SER A 140 5.51 -21.04 -29.61
CA SER A 140 5.31 -22.16 -30.50
C SER A 140 6.33 -21.97 -31.61
N THR A 141 7.50 -22.57 -31.40
CA THR A 141 8.46 -22.79 -32.49
C THR A 141 7.65 -23.48 -33.58
N PRO A 142 7.46 -22.86 -34.73
CA PRO A 142 6.84 -23.56 -35.84
C PRO A 142 7.78 -24.71 -36.23
N VAL A 143 7.41 -25.92 -35.84
CA VAL A 143 8.05 -27.10 -36.38
C VAL A 143 7.62 -27.16 -37.82
N HIS A 144 8.47 -26.69 -38.69
CA HIS A 144 8.37 -26.90 -40.13
C HIS A 144 8.65 -28.38 -40.41
N THR A 145 7.65 -29.22 -40.24
CA THR A 145 7.64 -30.49 -40.93
C THR A 145 7.06 -30.21 -42.31
N GLY A 146 7.93 -30.32 -43.28
CA GLY A 146 7.55 -30.15 -44.67
C GLY A 146 6.39 -31.05 -45.05
N SER A 147 5.54 -30.49 -45.93
CA SER A 147 4.49 -31.16 -46.67
C SER A 147 3.17 -31.45 -45.94
N THR A 148 2.17 -30.63 -46.29
CA THR A 148 0.74 -30.94 -46.29
C THR A 148 0.14 -31.46 -44.98
N GLY A 149 -0.18 -30.53 -44.11
CA GLY A 149 -1.03 -30.83 -42.98
C GLY A 149 -1.09 -29.65 -42.01
N THR A 150 -2.22 -28.99 -41.95
CA THR A 150 -2.48 -27.96 -40.96
C THR A 150 -2.55 -28.63 -39.59
N VAL A 151 -1.46 -28.56 -38.82
CA VAL A 151 -1.51 -28.96 -37.41
C VAL A 151 -2.29 -27.93 -36.64
N ARG A 152 -3.51 -28.22 -36.27
CA ARG A 152 -4.27 -27.43 -35.28
C ARG A 152 -3.63 -27.67 -33.93
N THR A 153 -2.98 -26.65 -33.40
CA THR A 153 -2.60 -26.61 -31.98
C THR A 153 -3.87 -26.52 -31.14
N VAL A 154 -4.21 -27.58 -30.44
CA VAL A 154 -5.31 -27.59 -29.47
C VAL A 154 -4.76 -26.99 -28.18
N SER A 155 -5.36 -25.88 -27.70
CA SER A 155 -4.97 -25.30 -26.42
C SER A 155 -5.21 -26.31 -25.30
N GLY A 156 -4.39 -26.26 -24.23
CA GLY A 156 -4.48 -27.20 -23.11
C GLY A 156 -5.88 -27.27 -22.45
N THR A 157 -6.67 -26.22 -22.57
CA THR A 157 -8.05 -26.17 -22.11
C THR A 157 -8.95 -27.11 -22.94
N SER A 158 -8.71 -27.20 -24.23
CA SER A 158 -9.46 -28.12 -25.10
C SER A 158 -9.16 -29.58 -24.83
N LEU A 159 -7.93 -29.90 -24.46
CA LEU A 159 -7.51 -31.24 -24.06
C LEU A 159 -8.20 -31.71 -22.79
N LYS A 160 -8.30 -30.85 -21.77
CA LYS A 160 -9.03 -31.16 -20.53
C LYS A 160 -10.52 -31.41 -20.79
N ASN A 161 -11.12 -30.62 -21.67
CA ASN A 161 -12.53 -30.78 -22.02
C ASN A 161 -12.78 -32.05 -22.84
N LEU A 162 -11.84 -32.45 -23.69
CA LEU A 162 -11.91 -33.70 -24.44
C LEU A 162 -11.75 -34.93 -23.53
N LEU A 163 -10.84 -34.89 -22.57
CA LEU A 163 -10.64 -35.95 -21.59
C LEU A 163 -11.84 -36.08 -20.66
N ALA A 164 -12.44 -34.96 -20.22
CA ALA A 164 -13.65 -34.97 -19.43
C ALA A 164 -14.88 -35.56 -20.20
N ARG A 165 -14.98 -35.31 -21.51
CA ARG A 165 -16.00 -35.88 -22.37
C ARG A 165 -15.81 -37.38 -22.65
N ALA A 166 -14.57 -37.83 -22.64
CA ALA A 166 -14.25 -39.27 -22.83
C ALA A 166 -14.41 -40.10 -21.56
N GLY A 167 -14.80 -39.51 -20.42
CA GLY A 167 -14.98 -40.20 -19.14
C GLY A 167 -13.69 -40.77 -18.54
N ILE A 168 -12.54 -40.26 -18.96
CA ILE A 168 -11.21 -40.63 -18.45
C ILE A 168 -10.84 -39.53 -17.44
N GLY A 169 -11.21 -39.74 -16.19
CA GLY A 169 -10.89 -38.89 -15.06
C GLY A 169 -9.90 -39.56 -14.14
#